data_22cb2450ce547d3cd384f8b9a8734805
#
_entry.id   22cb2450ce547d3cd384f8b9a8734805
#
_cell.length_a   1.000
_cell.length_b   1.000
_cell.length_c   1.000
_cell.angle_alpha   90.00
_cell.angle_beta   90.00
_cell.angle_gamma   90.00
#
_symmetry.space_group_name_H-M   'P 1'
#
loop_
_entity.id
_entity.type
_entity.pdbx_description
1 polymer ?
#
loop_
_entity_poly.entity_id
_entity_poly.type
_entity_poly.pdbx_seq_one_letter_code
_entity_poly.pdbx_strand_id
1 'polypeptide(L)'
;RKQRANGKLFHSRLLTQEPPPGSFRQTEHGFDVTSPEFTLLNLATQVSRNQLLMACYEMCGSFAVFKPCERTQQQLDESISLKLIPPNCGWERVNDTKGNDTNLWKRQPLLSAADIAAFAKQAAGLRGVKQLRWAAEHMTGQTASPFEVQTSILVSLPRDEGGLGIGITNNVRIPLSD
;
A
#
# COMPACT_ATOMS: atom_id res chain seq x y z
N ARG A 1 23.79 12.28 22.80
CA ARG A 1 22.91 11.30 22.10
C ARG A 1 21.49 11.64 22.51
N LYS A 2 20.64 12.12 21.58
CA LYS A 2 19.21 12.29 21.85
C LYS A 2 18.61 10.91 22.08
N GLN A 3 18.04 10.70 23.27
CA GLN A 3 17.38 9.45 23.63
C GLN A 3 16.12 9.30 22.79
N ARG A 4 15.94 8.14 22.13
CA ARG A 4 14.74 7.86 21.36
C ARG A 4 13.58 7.61 22.32
N ALA A 5 12.48 8.32 22.15
CA ALA A 5 11.26 8.01 22.88
C ALA A 5 10.60 6.80 22.22
N ASN A 6 10.50 5.71 22.96
CA ASN A 6 9.73 4.53 22.56
C ASN A 6 8.68 4.26 23.62
N GLY A 7 7.46 4.02 23.20
CA GLY A 7 6.33 3.68 24.07
C GLY A 7 5.74 2.33 23.69
N LYS A 8 4.82 1.83 24.49
CA LYS A 8 4.07 0.60 24.17
C LYS A 8 3.25 0.72 22.88
N LEU A 9 2.90 1.95 22.50
CA LEU A 9 2.02 2.26 21.36
C LEU A 9 2.77 2.83 20.15
N PHE A 10 4.05 3.17 20.27
CA PHE A 10 4.82 3.78 19.18
C PHE A 10 6.30 3.43 19.27
N HIS A 11 6.93 3.37 18.10
CA HIS A 11 8.38 3.25 17.94
C HIS A 11 8.90 4.44 17.17
N SER A 12 9.78 5.22 17.79
CA SER A 12 10.39 6.37 17.13
C SER A 12 11.54 5.93 16.21
N ARG A 13 11.59 6.51 15.01
CA ARG A 13 12.68 6.35 14.06
C ARG A 13 13.30 7.69 13.75
N LEU A 14 14.63 7.73 13.73
CA LEU A 14 15.34 8.93 13.33
C LEU A 14 15.51 8.92 11.81
N LEU A 15 15.03 9.96 11.15
CA LEU A 15 15.41 10.27 9.79
C LEU A 15 16.80 10.87 9.82
N THR A 16 17.77 10.20 9.19
CA THR A 16 19.17 10.62 9.11
C THR A 16 19.49 11.39 7.86
N GLN A 17 18.60 11.37 6.88
CA GLN A 17 18.70 12.06 5.62
C GLN A 17 17.40 12.84 5.37
N GLU A 18 17.50 13.95 4.66
CA GLU A 18 16.33 14.71 4.26
C GLU A 18 15.48 13.90 3.28
N PRO A 19 14.18 13.72 3.55
CA PRO A 19 13.31 12.99 2.65
C PRO A 19 12.95 13.84 1.43
N PRO A 20 12.59 13.23 0.28
CA PRO A 20 12.16 13.96 -0.90
C PRO A 20 10.97 14.87 -0.63
N PRO A 21 10.77 15.94 -1.41
CA PRO A 21 9.56 16.74 -1.35
C PRO A 21 8.31 15.87 -1.50
N GLY A 22 7.24 16.20 -0.76
CA GLY A 22 6.00 15.42 -0.76
C GLY A 22 6.01 14.15 0.09
N SER A 23 7.09 13.87 0.82
CA SER A 23 7.17 12.72 1.74
C SER A 23 6.21 12.79 2.92
N PHE A 24 5.75 13.97 3.27
CA PHE A 24 4.78 14.20 4.33
C PHE A 24 3.58 14.97 3.80
N ARG A 25 2.42 14.68 4.37
CA ARG A 25 1.16 15.39 4.13
C ARG A 25 0.58 15.81 5.46
N GLN A 26 0.13 17.05 5.56
CA GLN A 26 -0.59 17.50 6.73
C GLN A 26 -2.04 17.04 6.63
N THR A 27 -2.56 16.45 7.72
CA THR A 27 -3.96 16.10 7.84
C THR A 27 -4.78 17.35 8.21
N GLU A 28 -6.10 17.30 8.03
CA GLU A 28 -7.03 18.35 8.45
C GLU A 28 -7.00 18.63 9.97
N HIS A 29 -6.48 17.70 10.76
CA HIS A 29 -6.27 17.85 12.20
C HIS A 29 -4.88 18.39 12.57
N GLY A 30 -4.07 18.82 11.59
CA GLY A 30 -2.75 19.41 11.82
C GLY A 30 -1.62 18.42 12.10
N PHE A 31 -1.83 17.13 11.91
CA PHE A 31 -0.78 16.11 12.03
C PHE A 31 -0.08 15.89 10.69
N ASP A 32 1.24 15.79 10.73
CA ASP A 32 2.02 15.34 9.58
C ASP A 32 2.03 13.80 9.52
N VAL A 33 1.60 13.26 8.39
CA VAL A 33 1.65 11.83 8.10
C VAL A 33 2.53 11.57 6.89
N THR A 34 3.15 10.40 6.85
CA THR A 34 3.94 9.99 5.67
C THR A 34 3.02 9.83 4.46
N SER A 35 3.49 10.28 3.30
CA SER A 35 2.81 9.97 2.05
C SER A 35 2.84 8.44 1.79
N PRO A 36 1.92 7.90 0.97
CA PRO A 36 1.93 6.49 0.62
C PRO A 36 3.26 6.04 0.01
N GLU A 37 3.88 6.85 -0.84
CA GLU A 37 5.18 6.58 -1.48
C GLU A 37 6.30 6.49 -0.43
N PHE A 38 6.34 7.45 0.50
CA PHE A 38 7.35 7.45 1.56
C PHE A 38 7.10 6.32 2.57
N THR A 39 5.86 5.94 2.78
CA THR A 39 5.50 4.75 3.58
C THR A 39 6.07 3.48 2.94
N LEU A 40 5.91 3.30 1.62
CA LEU A 40 6.49 2.17 0.88
C LEU A 40 8.02 2.18 0.94
N LEU A 41 8.67 3.35 0.81
CA LEU A 41 10.13 3.44 0.95
C LEU A 41 10.61 3.01 2.35
N ASN A 42 9.92 3.42 3.40
CA ASN A 42 10.22 2.99 4.77
C ASN A 42 10.00 1.48 4.94
N LEU A 43 8.94 0.94 4.37
CA LEU A 43 8.60 -0.48 4.39
C LEU A 43 9.69 -1.30 3.67
N ALA A 44 10.21 -0.81 2.55
CA ALA A 44 11.26 -1.45 1.77
C ALA A 44 12.55 -1.76 2.56
N THR A 45 12.73 -1.14 3.71
CA THR A 45 13.88 -1.42 4.61
C THR A 45 13.60 -2.51 5.63
N GLN A 46 12.37 -3.06 5.69
CA GLN A 46 11.90 -3.87 6.81
C GLN A 46 11.32 -5.21 6.36
N VAL A 47 10.85 -5.30 5.12
CA VAL A 47 10.15 -6.47 4.60
C VAL A 47 10.93 -7.07 3.43
N SER A 48 10.58 -8.30 3.06
CA SER A 48 11.11 -8.95 1.86
C SER A 48 10.63 -8.25 0.58
N ARG A 49 11.30 -8.50 -0.55
CA ARG A 49 10.91 -7.94 -1.86
C ARG A 49 9.48 -8.31 -2.24
N ASN A 50 9.08 -9.57 -2.04
CA ASN A 50 7.73 -10.01 -2.37
C ASN A 50 6.68 -9.34 -1.49
N GLN A 51 6.95 -9.16 -0.19
CA GLN A 51 6.05 -8.42 0.71
C GLN A 51 5.94 -6.95 0.32
N LEU A 52 7.06 -6.33 -0.09
CA LEU A 52 7.03 -4.96 -0.60
C LEU A 52 6.22 -4.86 -1.90
N LEU A 53 6.41 -5.80 -2.83
CA LEU A 53 5.66 -5.84 -4.08
C LEU A 53 4.16 -6.02 -3.82
N MET A 54 3.77 -6.90 -2.88
CA MET A 54 2.38 -7.01 -2.44
C MET A 54 1.82 -5.70 -1.89
N ALA A 55 2.59 -4.99 -1.05
CA ALA A 55 2.19 -3.69 -0.52
C ALA A 55 2.06 -2.62 -1.62
N CYS A 56 2.96 -2.62 -2.62
CA CYS A 56 2.85 -1.74 -3.79
C CYS A 56 1.57 -2.04 -4.58
N TYR A 57 1.26 -3.30 -4.83
CA TYR A 57 0.01 -3.70 -5.48
C TYR A 57 -1.22 -3.29 -4.69
N GLU A 58 -1.22 -3.44 -3.36
CA GLU A 58 -2.35 -2.97 -2.53
C GLU A 58 -2.51 -1.45 -2.61
N MET A 59 -1.43 -0.67 -2.53
CA MET A 59 -1.48 0.79 -2.65
C MET A 59 -1.97 1.26 -4.02
N CYS A 60 -1.60 0.55 -5.09
CA CYS A 60 -2.00 0.86 -6.48
C CYS A 60 -3.30 0.16 -6.91
N GLY A 61 -3.79 -0.79 -6.14
CA GLY A 61 -5.01 -1.55 -6.43
C GLY A 61 -6.28 -0.85 -5.95
N SER A 62 -7.41 -1.38 -6.42
CA SER A 62 -8.73 -0.93 -6.02
C SER A 62 -9.27 -1.68 -4.79
N PHE A 63 -8.40 -2.21 -3.97
CA PHE A 63 -8.74 -2.95 -2.74
C PHE A 63 -7.83 -2.55 -1.57
N ALA A 64 -8.23 -2.95 -0.37
CA ALA A 64 -7.39 -2.98 0.81
C ALA A 64 -7.74 -4.22 1.66
N VAL A 65 -6.74 -4.75 2.37
CA VAL A 65 -6.95 -5.80 3.38
C VAL A 65 -6.80 -5.15 4.74
N PHE A 66 -7.92 -4.96 5.44
CA PHE A 66 -7.92 -4.30 6.73
C PHE A 66 -8.86 -5.00 7.72
N LYS A 67 -8.29 -5.40 8.83
CA LYS A 67 -9.02 -5.93 9.99
C LYS A 67 -8.76 -5.03 11.19
N PRO A 68 -9.69 -4.16 11.57
CA PRO A 68 -9.52 -3.35 12.78
C PRO A 68 -9.42 -4.25 14.01
N CYS A 69 -8.57 -3.90 14.96
CA CYS A 69 -8.68 -4.45 16.30
C CYS A 69 -9.89 -3.83 17.02
N GLU A 70 -10.37 -4.44 18.11
CA GLU A 70 -11.55 -3.98 18.85
C GLU A 70 -11.46 -2.48 19.21
N ARG A 71 -10.31 -2.02 19.69
CA ARG A 71 -10.10 -0.61 20.03
C ARG A 71 -10.21 0.30 18.81
N THR A 72 -9.63 -0.10 17.68
CA THR A 72 -9.72 0.67 16.44
C THR A 72 -11.15 0.70 15.93
N GLN A 73 -11.88 -0.42 16.02
CA GLN A 73 -13.28 -0.46 15.63
C GLN A 73 -14.13 0.48 16.50
N GLN A 74 -13.95 0.47 17.82
CA GLN A 74 -14.64 1.40 18.72
C GLN A 74 -14.37 2.87 18.37
N GLN A 75 -13.11 3.22 18.08
CA GLN A 75 -12.74 4.58 17.67
C GLN A 75 -13.36 4.98 16.32
N LEU A 76 -13.43 4.04 15.37
CA LEU A 76 -14.11 4.25 14.08
C LEU A 76 -15.60 4.48 14.29
N ASP A 77 -16.27 3.63 15.06
CA ASP A 77 -17.70 3.71 15.34
C ASP A 77 -18.05 5.03 16.05
N GLU A 78 -17.24 5.45 17.02
CA GLU A 78 -17.38 6.73 17.69
C GLU A 78 -17.21 7.91 16.72
N SER A 79 -16.16 7.88 15.89
CA SER A 79 -15.90 8.94 14.90
C SER A 79 -17.01 9.03 13.84
N ILE A 80 -17.59 7.90 13.43
CA ILE A 80 -18.75 7.84 12.52
C ILE A 80 -19.99 8.42 13.21
N SER A 81 -20.25 8.05 14.47
CA SER A 81 -21.41 8.53 15.24
C SER A 81 -21.36 10.05 15.44
N LEU A 82 -20.17 10.60 15.63
CA LEU A 82 -19.91 12.03 15.75
C LEU A 82 -19.84 12.75 14.38
N LYS A 83 -20.05 12.03 13.28
CA LYS A 83 -19.99 12.55 11.89
C LYS A 83 -18.62 13.18 11.53
N LEU A 84 -17.55 12.76 12.18
CA LEU A 84 -16.19 13.21 11.89
C LEU A 84 -15.64 12.54 10.63
N ILE A 85 -16.07 11.29 10.35
CA ILE A 85 -15.71 10.54 9.17
C ILE A 85 -16.95 9.87 8.57
N PRO A 86 -16.99 9.63 7.25
CA PRO A 86 -18.08 8.90 6.63
C PRO A 86 -18.09 7.41 7.07
N PRO A 87 -19.23 6.74 6.99
CA PRO A 87 -19.31 5.30 7.23
C PRO A 87 -18.28 4.55 6.36
N ASN A 88 -17.58 3.59 6.95
CA ASN A 88 -16.52 2.79 6.32
C ASN A 88 -15.39 3.64 5.69
N CYS A 89 -15.20 4.88 6.12
CA CYS A 89 -14.22 5.82 5.55
C CYS A 89 -14.33 5.97 4.01
N GLY A 90 -15.52 5.80 3.45
CA GLY A 90 -15.77 5.79 2.02
C GLY A 90 -15.33 4.49 1.30
N TRP A 91 -14.96 3.44 2.03
CA TRP A 91 -14.65 2.13 1.49
C TRP A 91 -15.87 1.22 1.50
N GLU A 92 -15.98 0.33 0.52
CA GLU A 92 -17.03 -0.68 0.44
C GLU A 92 -16.49 -2.02 0.93
N ARG A 93 -17.12 -2.58 1.96
CA ARG A 93 -16.73 -3.90 2.47
C ARG A 93 -17.19 -5.01 1.52
N VAL A 94 -16.31 -5.96 1.27
CA VAL A 94 -16.64 -7.13 0.44
C VAL A 94 -17.14 -8.25 1.35
N ASN A 95 -18.30 -8.80 1.01
CA ASN A 95 -18.88 -9.94 1.71
C ASN A 95 -18.49 -11.24 1.01
N ASP A 96 -18.43 -12.35 1.77
CA ASP A 96 -18.26 -13.69 1.21
C ASP A 96 -19.53 -14.17 0.50
N THR A 97 -19.49 -15.35 -0.09
CA THR A 97 -20.63 -15.97 -0.79
C THR A 97 -21.81 -16.29 0.11
N LYS A 98 -21.63 -16.26 1.43
CA LYS A 98 -22.66 -16.49 2.45
C LYS A 98 -23.20 -15.17 3.04
N GLY A 99 -22.70 -14.03 2.55
CA GLY A 99 -23.08 -12.71 3.05
C GLY A 99 -22.34 -12.26 4.32
N ASN A 100 -21.31 -12.99 4.77
CA ASN A 100 -20.52 -12.57 5.93
C ASN A 100 -19.48 -11.54 5.54
N ASP A 101 -19.21 -10.64 6.46
CA ASP A 101 -18.15 -9.63 6.33
C ASP A 101 -16.76 -10.25 6.19
N THR A 102 -16.01 -9.81 5.20
CA THR A 102 -14.60 -10.17 5.06
C THR A 102 -13.69 -9.04 5.53
N ASN A 103 -12.36 -9.27 5.50
CA ASN A 103 -11.36 -8.22 5.73
C ASN A 103 -10.96 -7.49 4.45
N LEU A 104 -11.64 -7.78 3.34
CA LEU A 104 -11.39 -7.17 2.05
C LEU A 104 -12.31 -5.97 1.85
N TRP A 105 -11.76 -4.88 1.37
CA TRP A 105 -12.44 -3.62 1.11
C TRP A 105 -12.17 -3.17 -0.31
N LYS A 106 -13.17 -2.65 -0.99
CA LYS A 106 -13.00 -1.90 -2.24
C LYS A 106 -12.73 -0.44 -1.92
N ARG A 107 -11.77 0.16 -2.60
CA ARG A 107 -11.43 1.57 -2.50
C ARG A 107 -10.78 2.06 -3.78
N GLN A 108 -10.66 3.37 -3.92
CA GLN A 108 -9.87 3.94 -5.00
C GLN A 108 -8.36 3.71 -4.77
N PRO A 109 -7.58 3.49 -5.83
CA PRO A 109 -6.12 3.43 -5.74
C PRO A 109 -5.56 4.68 -5.07
N LEU A 110 -4.55 4.51 -4.23
CA LEU A 110 -3.85 5.63 -3.58
C LEU A 110 -2.71 6.16 -4.46
N LEU A 111 -2.14 5.29 -5.28
CA LEU A 111 -0.98 5.53 -6.14
C LEU A 111 -1.14 4.80 -7.46
N SER A 112 -0.30 5.18 -8.43
CA SER A 112 0.03 4.37 -9.60
C SER A 112 1.46 3.84 -9.51
N ALA A 113 1.81 2.84 -10.31
CA ALA A 113 3.19 2.37 -10.43
C ALA A 113 4.13 3.48 -10.93
N ALA A 114 3.63 4.40 -11.75
CA ALA A 114 4.36 5.56 -12.22
C ALA A 114 4.70 6.54 -11.08
N ASP A 115 3.80 6.74 -10.12
CA ASP A 115 4.05 7.60 -8.94
C ASP A 115 5.14 6.99 -8.07
N ILE A 116 5.12 5.68 -7.84
CA ILE A 116 6.16 4.97 -7.09
C ILE A 116 7.50 5.10 -7.80
N ALA A 117 7.55 4.91 -9.13
CA ALA A 117 8.78 5.03 -9.91
C ALA A 117 9.32 6.48 -9.90
N ALA A 118 8.45 7.47 -10.01
CA ALA A 118 8.82 8.89 -9.95
C ALA A 118 9.39 9.25 -8.57
N PHE A 119 8.75 8.81 -7.50
CA PHE A 119 9.22 9.01 -6.13
C PHE A 119 10.57 8.32 -5.89
N ALA A 120 10.75 7.08 -6.39
CA ALA A 120 12.01 6.35 -6.26
C ALA A 120 13.18 7.02 -7.00
N LYS A 121 12.92 7.81 -8.05
CA LYS A 121 13.94 8.66 -8.71
C LYS A 121 14.36 9.81 -7.79
N GLN A 122 13.39 10.50 -7.17
CA GLN A 122 13.65 11.62 -6.25
C GLN A 122 14.34 11.16 -4.97
N ALA A 123 14.03 9.93 -4.51
CA ALA A 123 14.60 9.31 -3.31
C ALA A 123 15.98 8.69 -3.55
N ALA A 124 16.68 9.04 -4.63
CA ALA A 124 18.00 8.48 -4.95
C ALA A 124 18.97 8.65 -3.78
N GLY A 125 19.69 7.58 -3.42
CA GLY A 125 20.60 7.56 -2.28
C GLY A 125 19.96 7.20 -0.93
N LEU A 126 18.64 7.22 -0.80
CA LEU A 126 17.98 6.81 0.43
C LEU A 126 17.96 5.28 0.57
N ARG A 127 17.97 4.84 1.83
CA ARG A 127 17.87 3.41 2.14
C ARG A 127 16.52 2.86 1.70
N GLY A 128 16.52 1.68 1.06
CA GLY A 128 15.31 1.03 0.55
C GLY A 128 14.93 1.38 -0.89
N VAL A 129 15.51 2.46 -1.47
CA VAL A 129 15.15 2.93 -2.81
C VAL A 129 15.38 1.90 -3.91
N LYS A 130 16.43 1.06 -3.80
CA LYS A 130 16.70 0.00 -4.79
C LYS A 130 15.58 -1.05 -4.80
N GLN A 131 15.08 -1.43 -3.63
CA GLN A 131 13.98 -2.38 -3.50
C GLN A 131 12.65 -1.78 -3.96
N LEU A 132 12.41 -0.49 -3.65
CA LEU A 132 11.22 0.21 -4.11
C LEU A 132 11.18 0.34 -5.64
N ARG A 133 12.31 0.65 -6.26
CA ARG A 133 12.46 0.71 -7.72
C ARG A 133 12.20 -0.66 -8.34
N TRP A 134 12.82 -1.68 -7.81
CA TRP A 134 12.59 -3.06 -8.24
C TRP A 134 11.09 -3.43 -8.16
N ALA A 135 10.41 -3.11 -7.06
CA ALA A 135 8.99 -3.39 -6.93
C ALA A 135 8.16 -2.65 -8.00
N ALA A 136 8.43 -1.37 -8.24
CA ALA A 136 7.73 -0.61 -9.28
C ALA A 136 7.93 -1.18 -10.69
N GLU A 137 9.13 -1.70 -10.99
CA GLU A 137 9.48 -2.31 -12.27
C GLU A 137 8.80 -3.67 -12.50
N HIS A 138 8.44 -4.38 -11.41
CA HIS A 138 7.82 -5.72 -11.47
C HIS A 138 6.29 -5.70 -11.31
N MET A 139 5.68 -4.54 -11.25
CA MET A 139 4.22 -4.43 -11.27
C MET A 139 3.69 -4.60 -12.68
N THR A 140 2.65 -5.42 -12.82
CA THR A 140 2.04 -5.78 -14.12
C THR A 140 0.71 -5.05 -14.40
N GLY A 141 0.38 -4.05 -13.59
CA GLY A 141 -0.85 -3.26 -13.70
C GLY A 141 -1.65 -3.20 -12.41
N GLN A 142 -2.86 -2.66 -12.49
CA GLN A 142 -3.75 -2.58 -11.34
C GLN A 142 -4.35 -3.95 -11.01
N THR A 143 -4.60 -4.18 -9.73
CA THR A 143 -5.28 -5.36 -9.21
C THR A 143 -6.50 -4.96 -8.38
N ALA A 144 -7.48 -5.83 -8.32
CA ALA A 144 -8.73 -5.61 -7.57
C ALA A 144 -8.87 -6.55 -6.36
N SER A 145 -7.93 -7.48 -6.19
CA SER A 145 -7.96 -8.45 -5.08
C SER A 145 -6.58 -8.98 -4.71
N PRO A 146 -6.38 -9.47 -3.47
CA PRO A 146 -5.15 -10.13 -3.06
C PRO A 146 -4.82 -11.38 -3.91
N PHE A 147 -5.83 -12.09 -4.38
CA PHE A 147 -5.65 -13.27 -5.22
C PHE A 147 -5.03 -12.91 -6.57
N GLU A 148 -5.51 -11.84 -7.21
CA GLU A 148 -4.91 -11.32 -8.44
C GLU A 148 -3.45 -10.92 -8.22
N VAL A 149 -3.12 -10.30 -7.09
CA VAL A 149 -1.73 -9.95 -6.73
C VAL A 149 -0.87 -11.20 -6.64
N GLN A 150 -1.30 -12.22 -5.91
CA GLN A 150 -0.55 -13.46 -5.76
C GLN A 150 -0.34 -14.16 -7.10
N THR A 151 -1.39 -14.23 -7.93
CA THR A 151 -1.31 -14.80 -9.28
C THR A 151 -0.34 -14.00 -10.15
N SER A 152 -0.43 -12.67 -10.12
CA SER A 152 0.47 -11.80 -10.89
C SER A 152 1.93 -12.02 -10.49
N ILE A 153 2.23 -12.05 -9.21
CA ILE A 153 3.59 -12.31 -8.68
C ILE A 153 4.10 -13.68 -9.14
N LEU A 154 3.28 -14.73 -8.95
CA LEU A 154 3.67 -16.09 -9.33
C LEU A 154 3.93 -16.22 -10.84
N VAL A 155 3.12 -15.60 -11.66
CA VAL A 155 3.21 -15.73 -13.12
C VAL A 155 4.29 -14.84 -13.71
N SER A 156 4.41 -13.57 -13.25
CA SER A 156 5.24 -12.57 -13.91
C SER A 156 6.66 -12.46 -13.39
N LEU A 157 6.93 -12.75 -12.12
CA LEU A 157 8.30 -12.66 -11.61
C LEU A 157 9.24 -13.60 -12.37
N PRO A 158 10.51 -13.21 -12.53
CA PRO A 158 11.55 -14.08 -13.09
C PRO A 158 11.67 -15.40 -12.34
N ARG A 159 12.11 -16.45 -13.03
CA ARG A 159 12.23 -17.79 -12.45
C ARG A 159 13.22 -17.87 -11.29
N ASP A 160 14.31 -17.13 -11.35
CA ASP A 160 15.29 -16.98 -10.28
C ASP A 160 14.77 -16.22 -9.05
N GLU A 161 13.65 -15.51 -9.21
CA GLU A 161 12.93 -14.84 -8.13
C GLU A 161 11.64 -15.61 -7.69
N GLY A 162 11.46 -16.82 -8.21
CA GLY A 162 10.37 -17.72 -7.81
C GLY A 162 9.09 -17.62 -8.62
N GLY A 163 9.07 -16.87 -9.72
CA GLY A 163 7.96 -16.79 -10.66
C GLY A 163 8.12 -17.70 -11.87
N LEU A 164 7.19 -17.63 -12.82
CA LEU A 164 7.22 -18.35 -14.07
C LEU A 164 7.91 -17.59 -15.21
N GLY A 165 8.14 -16.30 -15.07
CA GLY A 165 8.74 -15.40 -16.06
C GLY A 165 7.83 -15.14 -17.26
N ILE A 166 6.52 -15.20 -17.10
CA ILE A 166 5.55 -14.99 -18.16
C ILE A 166 5.06 -13.53 -18.09
N GLY A 167 5.24 -12.79 -19.20
CA GLY A 167 4.72 -11.43 -19.28
C GLY A 167 3.18 -11.42 -19.28
N ILE A 168 2.60 -10.70 -18.34
CA ILE A 168 1.16 -10.49 -18.22
C ILE A 168 0.84 -9.01 -18.02
N THR A 169 -0.39 -8.64 -18.30
CA THR A 169 -0.94 -7.32 -17.95
C THR A 169 -2.29 -7.54 -17.28
N ASN A 170 -2.46 -6.97 -16.09
CA ASN A 170 -3.70 -7.13 -15.32
C ASN A 170 -4.78 -6.17 -15.82
N ASN A 171 -6.04 -6.62 -15.73
CA ASN A 171 -7.24 -5.79 -15.94
C ASN A 171 -7.27 -4.99 -17.25
N VAL A 172 -6.81 -5.61 -18.33
CA VAL A 172 -6.88 -5.02 -19.67
C VAL A 172 -8.32 -5.04 -20.17
N ARG A 173 -8.79 -3.89 -20.64
CA ARG A 173 -10.08 -3.79 -21.32
C ARG A 173 -9.98 -4.48 -22.69
N ILE A 174 -10.73 -5.56 -22.88
CA ILE A 174 -10.82 -6.26 -24.16
C ILE A 174 -12.07 -5.70 -24.84
N PRO A 175 -11.95 -4.96 -25.97
CA PRO A 175 -13.14 -4.57 -26.75
C PRO A 175 -13.77 -5.84 -27.33
N LEU A 176 -15.05 -6.06 -27.04
CA LEU A 176 -15.82 -7.08 -27.73
C LEU A 176 -16.14 -6.51 -29.11
N SER A 177 -15.74 -7.21 -30.18
CA SER A 177 -16.22 -6.92 -31.52
C SER A 177 -17.68 -7.30 -31.59
N ASP A 178 -18.53 -6.37 -32.04
CA ASP A 178 -19.92 -6.64 -32.41
C ASP A 178 -19.99 -7.66 -33.55
#